data_d75cc8c81c8adefae7302075cfdcb8f8
#
_entry.id   d75cc8c81c8adefae7302075cfdcb8f8
#
_cell.length_a   1.000
_cell.length_b   1.000
_cell.length_c   1.000
_cell.angle_alpha   90.00
_cell.angle_beta   90.00
_cell.angle_gamma   90.00
#
_symmetry.space_group_name_H-M   'P 1'
#
loop_
_entity.id
_entity.type
_entity.pdbx_description
1 polymer ?
#
loop_
_entity_poly.entity_id
_entity_poly.type
_entity_poly.pdbx_seq_one_letter_code
_entity_poly.pdbx_strand_id
1 'polypeptide(L)'
;MTENIFEPKERFRLSEKFLEPYKNSQPNWGPLGYFIYKRTYARQKESGETEEFWETLKRVVEGCYTVQLNHCRINRLRWNAMKAQKSAQEMFRLMWEFKFLPPGRGLFAMGSDVVWKKGVAALMNCAFISTENIDVDPSYPFEFMADVSMFGIGTGFDLLGAKKELIVKTPKISNELHVVDDTREGWVQIIKRVIDSHFGKDTLPKEIDYSKIRPKGTPIRTFGGVAPGPDPLKLCIKELLSIFNGERDLEKKRFLYTEFFRELYIGLVYYPYLLN
;
A
#
# COMPACT_ATOMS: atom_id res chain seq x y z
N MET A 1 10.47 -19.21 -7.93
CA MET A 1 9.10 -18.68 -7.74
C MET A 1 8.73 -18.95 -6.30
N THR A 2 8.77 -17.93 -5.45
CA THR A 2 8.30 -18.05 -4.06
C THR A 2 6.78 -18.21 -4.09
N GLU A 3 6.28 -19.32 -3.57
CA GLU A 3 4.83 -19.53 -3.38
C GLU A 3 4.25 -18.30 -2.69
N ASN A 4 3.20 -17.71 -3.28
CA ASN A 4 2.51 -16.58 -2.66
C ASN A 4 1.72 -17.12 -1.44
N ILE A 5 2.33 -17.01 -0.27
CA ILE A 5 1.78 -17.52 1.01
C ILE A 5 0.43 -16.88 1.40
N PHE A 6 0.05 -15.79 0.76
CA PHE A 6 -1.21 -15.08 1.01
C PHE A 6 -2.34 -15.51 0.08
N GLU A 7 -2.05 -16.25 -0.99
CA GLU A 7 -3.11 -16.72 -1.88
C GLU A 7 -3.89 -17.86 -1.21
N PRO A 8 -5.22 -17.70 -1.02
CA PRO A 8 -6.00 -18.70 -0.30
C PRO A 8 -6.15 -19.97 -1.11
N LYS A 9 -5.83 -21.11 -0.50
CA LYS A 9 -6.02 -22.45 -1.11
C LYS A 9 -7.50 -22.83 -1.21
N GLU A 10 -8.32 -22.33 -0.30
CA GLU A 10 -9.77 -22.54 -0.25
C GLU A 10 -10.48 -21.21 0.02
N ARG A 11 -11.56 -20.95 -0.70
CA ARG A 11 -12.35 -19.71 -0.55
C ARG A 11 -13.70 -20.02 0.08
N PHE A 12 -14.02 -19.30 1.15
CA PHE A 12 -15.35 -19.28 1.72
C PHE A 12 -16.33 -18.59 0.76
N ARG A 13 -17.56 -19.10 0.67
CA ARG A 13 -18.63 -18.53 -0.13
C ARG A 13 -19.91 -18.41 0.68
N LEU A 14 -20.58 -17.28 0.59
CA LEU A 14 -21.93 -17.11 1.08
C LEU A 14 -22.92 -17.92 0.24
N SER A 15 -23.98 -18.41 0.88
CA SER A 15 -25.06 -19.12 0.19
C SER A 15 -25.74 -18.22 -0.83
N GLU A 16 -25.86 -18.66 -2.08
CA GLU A 16 -26.56 -17.90 -3.12
C GLU A 16 -28.04 -17.66 -2.76
N LYS A 17 -28.69 -18.65 -2.13
CA LYS A 17 -30.07 -18.48 -1.62
C LYS A 17 -30.19 -17.33 -0.63
N PHE A 18 -29.16 -17.10 0.19
CA PHE A 18 -29.11 -15.96 1.13
C PHE A 18 -28.95 -14.63 0.40
N LEU A 19 -28.16 -14.60 -0.66
CA LEU A 19 -27.85 -13.36 -1.40
C LEU A 19 -28.99 -12.90 -2.33
N GLU A 20 -29.87 -13.80 -2.74
CA GLU A 20 -30.90 -13.54 -3.75
C GLU A 20 -31.77 -12.29 -3.47
N PRO A 21 -32.27 -12.04 -2.23
CA PRO A 21 -33.07 -10.85 -1.95
C PRO A 21 -32.32 -9.53 -2.10
N TYR A 22 -30.97 -9.55 -2.02
CA TYR A 22 -30.13 -8.34 -2.05
C TYR A 22 -29.75 -7.92 -3.47
N LYS A 23 -29.78 -8.86 -4.44
CA LYS A 23 -29.33 -8.61 -5.82
C LYS A 23 -30.12 -7.50 -6.53
N ASN A 24 -31.40 -7.39 -6.25
CA ASN A 24 -32.30 -6.41 -6.87
C ASN A 24 -32.82 -5.36 -5.88
N SER A 25 -32.10 -5.15 -4.77
CA SER A 25 -32.49 -4.19 -3.73
C SER A 25 -31.34 -3.23 -3.42
N GLN A 26 -31.70 -2.11 -2.82
CA GLN A 26 -30.74 -1.13 -2.35
C GLN A 26 -30.99 -0.86 -0.86
N PRO A 27 -29.95 -0.63 -0.04
CA PRO A 27 -30.14 -0.19 1.31
C PRO A 27 -30.62 1.26 1.37
N ASN A 28 -30.99 1.73 2.53
CA ASN A 28 -31.38 3.12 2.73
C ASN A 28 -30.16 4.06 2.74
N TRP A 29 -29.76 4.50 1.55
CA TRP A 29 -28.56 5.30 1.32
C TRP A 29 -28.61 6.73 1.85
N GLY A 30 -29.78 7.29 2.04
CA GLY A 30 -29.91 8.74 2.09
C GLY A 30 -29.47 9.44 0.78
N PRO A 31 -29.46 10.78 0.74
CA PRO A 31 -29.39 11.53 -0.52
C PRO A 31 -28.05 11.40 -1.28
N LEU A 32 -26.93 11.23 -0.59
CA LEU A 32 -25.61 11.19 -1.22
C LEU A 32 -24.86 9.85 -1.06
N GLY A 33 -25.36 8.96 -0.24
CA GLY A 33 -24.66 7.74 0.15
C GLY A 33 -24.30 6.85 -1.04
N TYR A 34 -25.24 6.60 -1.93
CA TYR A 34 -25.01 5.77 -3.11
C TYR A 34 -23.94 6.37 -4.05
N PHE A 35 -23.99 7.67 -4.28
CA PHE A 35 -22.98 8.36 -5.10
C PHE A 35 -21.57 8.26 -4.49
N ILE A 36 -21.45 8.51 -3.19
CA ILE A 36 -20.17 8.39 -2.48
C ILE A 36 -19.65 6.96 -2.54
N TYR A 37 -20.53 5.97 -2.32
CA TYR A 37 -20.17 4.56 -2.42
C TYR A 37 -19.65 4.21 -3.82
N LYS A 38 -20.39 4.53 -4.87
CA LYS A 38 -20.00 4.22 -6.26
C LYS A 38 -18.67 4.86 -6.66
N ARG A 39 -18.46 6.12 -6.28
CA ARG A 39 -17.23 6.85 -6.59
C ARG A 39 -16.00 6.31 -5.84
N THR A 40 -16.17 5.88 -4.59
CA THR A 40 -15.03 5.70 -3.68
C THR A 40 -14.74 4.25 -3.33
N TYR A 41 -15.77 3.40 -3.21
CA TYR A 41 -15.64 2.06 -2.64
C TYR A 41 -16.02 0.93 -3.59
N ALA A 42 -16.85 1.19 -4.59
CA ALA A 42 -17.22 0.20 -5.60
C ALA A 42 -16.00 -0.10 -6.49
N ARG A 43 -15.62 -1.37 -6.59
CA ARG A 43 -14.53 -1.80 -7.47
C ARG A 43 -15.04 -2.02 -8.89
N GLN A 44 -14.15 -1.77 -9.85
CA GLN A 44 -14.44 -2.10 -11.25
C GLN A 44 -14.37 -3.61 -11.46
N LYS A 45 -15.39 -4.15 -12.10
CA LYS A 45 -15.47 -5.55 -12.54
C LYS A 45 -14.74 -5.74 -13.88
N GLU A 46 -14.47 -6.97 -14.27
CA GLU A 46 -13.88 -7.29 -15.57
C GLU A 46 -14.76 -6.84 -16.75
N SER A 47 -16.09 -6.76 -16.53
CA SER A 47 -17.05 -6.22 -17.50
C SER A 47 -16.90 -4.72 -17.76
N GLY A 48 -16.11 -3.99 -16.96
CA GLY A 48 -16.01 -2.54 -17.00
C GLY A 48 -17.01 -1.81 -16.11
N GLU A 49 -18.04 -2.49 -15.61
CA GLU A 49 -18.99 -1.96 -14.64
C GLU A 49 -18.39 -1.90 -13.23
N THR A 50 -18.98 -1.09 -12.35
CA THR A 50 -18.61 -1.08 -10.93
C THR A 50 -19.51 -2.01 -10.12
N GLU A 51 -18.96 -2.57 -9.01
CA GLU A 51 -19.72 -3.38 -8.06
C GLU A 51 -20.99 -2.66 -7.59
N GLU A 52 -22.08 -3.42 -7.43
CA GLU A 52 -23.20 -3.01 -6.59
C GLU A 52 -22.89 -3.27 -5.11
N PHE A 53 -23.62 -2.64 -4.20
CA PHE A 53 -23.27 -2.69 -2.79
C PHE A 53 -23.32 -4.11 -2.23
N TRP A 54 -24.31 -4.92 -2.65
CA TRP A 54 -24.37 -6.32 -2.26
C TRP A 54 -23.13 -7.13 -2.72
N GLU A 55 -22.56 -6.79 -3.90
CA GLU A 55 -21.36 -7.45 -4.43
C GLU A 55 -20.12 -7.07 -3.59
N THR A 56 -20.01 -5.78 -3.22
CA THR A 56 -18.96 -5.32 -2.30
C THR A 56 -19.06 -6.02 -0.96
N LEU A 57 -20.25 -6.08 -0.35
CA LEU A 57 -20.44 -6.76 0.93
C LEU A 57 -20.16 -8.26 0.82
N LYS A 58 -20.62 -8.92 -0.25
CA LYS A 58 -20.28 -10.32 -0.54
C LYS A 58 -18.78 -10.52 -0.55
N ARG A 59 -18.05 -9.73 -1.33
CA ARG A 59 -16.59 -9.80 -1.45
C ARG A 59 -15.89 -9.60 -0.10
N VAL A 60 -16.30 -8.61 0.67
CA VAL A 60 -15.71 -8.29 1.98
C VAL A 60 -15.95 -9.41 2.97
N VAL A 61 -17.19 -9.87 3.12
CA VAL A 61 -17.54 -10.94 4.05
C VAL A 61 -16.89 -12.26 3.65
N GLU A 62 -16.97 -12.66 2.38
CA GLU A 62 -16.29 -13.85 1.88
C GLU A 62 -14.78 -13.78 2.07
N GLY A 63 -14.19 -12.60 1.90
CA GLY A 63 -12.78 -12.35 2.16
C GLY A 63 -12.39 -12.59 3.62
N CYS A 64 -13.13 -12.02 4.57
CA CYS A 64 -12.88 -12.20 6.00
C CYS A 64 -12.97 -13.69 6.40
N TYR A 65 -14.00 -14.37 5.95
CA TYR A 65 -14.19 -15.80 6.29
C TYR A 65 -13.24 -16.72 5.53
N THR A 66 -12.74 -16.31 4.36
CA THR A 66 -11.67 -16.99 3.64
C THR A 66 -10.36 -16.98 4.44
N VAL A 67 -9.99 -15.82 5.02
CA VAL A 67 -8.82 -15.73 5.91
C VAL A 67 -8.96 -16.66 7.10
N GLN A 68 -10.12 -16.66 7.78
CA GLN A 68 -10.39 -17.53 8.93
C GLN A 68 -10.34 -19.02 8.54
N LEU A 69 -10.95 -19.39 7.41
CA LEU A 69 -10.94 -20.76 6.90
C LEU A 69 -9.51 -21.25 6.66
N ASN A 70 -8.71 -20.47 5.93
CA ASN A 70 -7.32 -20.84 5.63
C ASN A 70 -6.45 -20.88 6.89
N HIS A 71 -6.68 -19.97 7.85
CA HIS A 71 -6.02 -20.05 9.15
C HIS A 71 -6.35 -21.36 9.89
N CYS A 72 -7.60 -21.76 9.91
CA CYS A 72 -8.01 -23.06 10.50
C CYS A 72 -7.35 -24.23 9.78
N ARG A 73 -7.28 -24.21 8.45
CA ARG A 73 -6.64 -25.29 7.65
C ARG A 73 -5.14 -25.38 7.92
N ILE A 74 -4.42 -24.25 7.88
CA ILE A 74 -2.97 -24.20 8.11
C ILE A 74 -2.62 -24.69 9.51
N ASN A 75 -3.40 -24.28 10.52
CA ASN A 75 -3.14 -24.64 11.91
C ASN A 75 -3.85 -25.94 12.36
N ARG A 76 -4.47 -26.68 11.44
CA ARG A 76 -5.21 -27.93 11.72
C ARG A 76 -6.33 -27.75 12.76
N LEU A 77 -6.95 -26.57 12.79
CA LEU A 77 -8.07 -26.26 13.66
C LEU A 77 -9.38 -26.74 13.03
N ARG A 78 -10.36 -27.05 13.89
CA ARG A 78 -11.69 -27.47 13.44
C ARG A 78 -12.46 -26.31 12.82
N TRP A 79 -12.94 -26.47 11.58
CA TRP A 79 -13.83 -25.54 10.90
C TRP A 79 -15.29 -26.08 10.94
N ASN A 80 -16.22 -25.22 11.38
CA ASN A 80 -17.64 -25.54 11.35
C ASN A 80 -18.34 -24.68 10.29
N ALA A 81 -18.61 -25.27 9.12
CA ALA A 81 -19.17 -24.58 7.97
C ALA A 81 -20.55 -23.95 8.25
N MET A 82 -21.43 -24.64 8.99
CA MET A 82 -22.76 -24.08 9.33
C MET A 82 -22.67 -22.87 10.25
N LYS A 83 -21.83 -22.94 11.27
CA LYS A 83 -21.59 -21.79 12.17
C LYS A 83 -20.98 -20.62 11.41
N ALA A 84 -20.03 -20.88 10.53
CA ALA A 84 -19.41 -19.87 9.68
C ALA A 84 -20.43 -19.21 8.75
N GLN A 85 -21.29 -19.99 8.07
CA GLN A 85 -22.37 -19.45 7.23
C GLN A 85 -23.31 -18.54 8.02
N LYS A 86 -23.79 -19.00 9.19
CA LYS A 86 -24.69 -18.20 10.03
C LYS A 86 -24.06 -16.88 10.44
N SER A 87 -22.82 -16.91 10.91
CA SER A 87 -22.07 -15.72 11.33
C SER A 87 -21.77 -14.78 10.16
N ALA A 88 -21.39 -15.31 9.01
CA ALA A 88 -21.13 -14.52 7.80
C ALA A 88 -22.40 -13.83 7.27
N GLN A 89 -23.53 -14.52 7.29
CA GLN A 89 -24.83 -13.94 6.90
C GLN A 89 -25.27 -12.84 7.87
N GLU A 90 -25.00 -13.01 9.15
CA GLU A 90 -25.25 -11.96 10.15
C GLU A 90 -24.36 -10.74 9.92
N MET A 91 -23.06 -10.94 9.70
CA MET A 91 -22.14 -9.85 9.36
C MET A 91 -22.62 -9.09 8.13
N PHE A 92 -23.02 -9.79 7.07
CA PHE A 92 -23.56 -9.18 5.86
C PHE A 92 -24.80 -8.32 6.15
N ARG A 93 -25.77 -8.84 6.92
CA ARG A 93 -27.00 -8.10 7.28
C ARG A 93 -26.71 -6.84 8.04
N LEU A 94 -25.83 -6.91 9.05
CA LEU A 94 -25.46 -5.75 9.85
C LEU A 94 -24.79 -4.66 9.02
N MET A 95 -23.97 -5.04 8.04
CA MET A 95 -23.35 -4.10 7.10
C MET A 95 -24.39 -3.52 6.13
N TRP A 96 -25.30 -4.34 5.62
CA TRP A 96 -26.40 -3.91 4.74
C TRP A 96 -27.32 -2.89 5.40
N GLU A 97 -27.59 -3.07 6.67
CA GLU A 97 -28.42 -2.19 7.49
C GLU A 97 -27.64 -0.98 8.05
N PHE A 98 -26.38 -0.79 7.66
CA PHE A 98 -25.48 0.25 8.16
C PHE A 98 -25.31 0.27 9.70
N LYS A 99 -25.54 -0.85 10.37
CA LYS A 99 -25.29 -0.99 11.81
C LYS A 99 -23.82 -1.00 12.17
N PHE A 100 -22.96 -1.47 11.24
CA PHE A 100 -21.53 -1.23 11.22
C PHE A 100 -21.01 -1.32 9.80
N LEU A 101 -19.86 -0.66 9.55
CA LEU A 101 -19.07 -0.82 8.33
C LEU A 101 -17.60 -0.95 8.70
N PRO A 102 -16.81 -1.71 7.95
CA PRO A 102 -15.36 -1.70 8.12
C PRO A 102 -14.79 -0.33 7.69
N PRO A 103 -13.53 0.00 8.06
CA PRO A 103 -12.85 1.15 7.49
C PRO A 103 -12.91 1.15 5.96
N GLY A 104 -12.84 2.32 5.33
CA GLY A 104 -12.97 2.46 3.87
C GLY A 104 -12.05 1.53 3.08
N ARG A 105 -10.83 1.30 3.56
CA ARG A 105 -9.91 0.30 2.99
C ARG A 105 -10.43 -1.14 3.08
N GLY A 106 -11.11 -1.48 4.15
CA GLY A 106 -11.77 -2.78 4.30
C GLY A 106 -12.85 -2.97 3.24
N LEU A 107 -13.70 -1.97 3.00
CA LEU A 107 -14.70 -2.01 1.93
C LEU A 107 -14.04 -2.10 0.55
N PHE A 108 -12.99 -1.32 0.30
CA PHE A 108 -12.35 -1.27 -1.02
C PHE A 108 -11.50 -2.50 -1.33
N ALA A 109 -10.66 -2.98 -0.39
CA ALA A 109 -9.62 -3.95 -0.68
C ALA A 109 -9.92 -5.37 -0.19
N MET A 110 -10.69 -5.54 0.92
CA MET A 110 -10.92 -6.88 1.49
C MET A 110 -11.58 -7.83 0.49
N GLY A 111 -11.03 -9.05 0.41
CA GLY A 111 -11.50 -10.09 -0.51
C GLY A 111 -11.08 -9.90 -1.97
N SER A 112 -10.36 -8.83 -2.30
CA SER A 112 -9.83 -8.59 -3.64
C SER A 112 -8.42 -9.16 -3.83
N ASP A 113 -7.98 -9.27 -5.07
CA ASP A 113 -6.62 -9.70 -5.44
C ASP A 113 -5.51 -8.87 -4.79
N VAL A 114 -5.80 -7.59 -4.45
CA VAL A 114 -4.84 -6.73 -3.76
C VAL A 114 -4.39 -7.36 -2.46
N VAL A 115 -5.35 -7.85 -1.64
CA VAL A 115 -5.05 -8.48 -0.35
C VAL A 115 -4.32 -9.80 -0.55
N TRP A 116 -4.74 -10.61 -1.52
CA TRP A 116 -4.15 -11.93 -1.77
C TRP A 116 -2.74 -11.85 -2.36
N LYS A 117 -2.48 -10.84 -3.21
CA LYS A 117 -1.17 -10.67 -3.87
C LYS A 117 -0.19 -9.79 -3.09
N LYS A 118 -0.70 -8.84 -2.30
CA LYS A 118 0.13 -7.82 -1.61
C LYS A 118 0.09 -7.93 -0.09
N GLY A 119 -0.76 -8.80 0.45
CA GLY A 119 -0.90 -9.03 1.89
C GLY A 119 -1.86 -8.05 2.58
N VAL A 120 -2.07 -8.31 3.88
CA VAL A 120 -3.03 -7.58 4.71
C VAL A 120 -2.64 -6.12 4.98
N ALA A 121 -1.38 -5.74 4.70
CA ALA A 121 -0.94 -4.34 4.77
C ALA A 121 -1.82 -3.44 3.88
N ALA A 122 -2.34 -3.95 2.76
CA ALA A 122 -3.27 -3.22 1.90
C ALA A 122 -4.58 -2.78 2.59
N LEU A 123 -4.91 -3.34 3.76
CA LEU A 123 -6.08 -2.97 4.56
C LEU A 123 -5.79 -1.89 5.60
N MET A 124 -4.52 -1.53 5.80
CA MET A 124 -4.10 -0.53 6.78
C MET A 124 -4.28 0.88 6.23
N ASN A 125 -4.80 1.80 7.03
CA ASN A 125 -4.90 3.22 6.67
C ASN A 125 -3.69 4.02 7.13
N CYS A 126 -3.09 3.65 8.26
CA CYS A 126 -2.01 4.36 8.91
C CYS A 126 -0.92 3.38 9.34
N ALA A 127 0.32 3.85 9.26
CA ALA A 127 1.49 3.15 9.77
C ALA A 127 2.36 4.14 10.56
N PHE A 128 3.29 3.62 11.34
CA PHE A 128 4.27 4.41 12.07
C PHE A 128 5.61 3.69 12.02
N ILE A 129 6.68 4.46 11.88
CA ILE A 129 8.06 3.97 11.96
C ILE A 129 8.87 4.84 12.91
N SER A 130 9.65 4.22 13.79
CA SER A 130 10.60 4.95 14.64
C SER A 130 11.93 5.12 13.92
N THR A 131 12.53 6.30 14.07
CA THR A 131 13.89 6.60 13.61
C THR A 131 14.95 6.30 14.67
N GLU A 132 14.58 5.73 15.81
CA GLU A 132 15.48 5.49 16.95
C GLU A 132 16.75 4.70 16.59
N ASN A 133 16.62 3.71 15.70
CA ASN A 133 17.71 2.83 15.29
C ASN A 133 18.36 3.22 13.95
N ILE A 134 18.26 4.48 13.55
CA ILE A 134 18.77 4.97 12.26
C ILE A 134 20.32 4.89 12.16
N ASP A 135 21.02 4.88 13.28
CA ASP A 135 22.47 4.65 13.35
C ASP A 135 22.85 3.20 12.98
N VAL A 136 21.96 2.25 13.24
CA VAL A 136 22.15 0.84 12.87
C VAL A 136 21.75 0.59 11.43
N ASP A 137 20.60 1.10 11.01
CA ASP A 137 20.09 0.96 9.63
C ASP A 137 19.52 2.30 9.11
N PRO A 138 20.35 3.13 8.47
CA PRO A 138 19.99 4.47 8.05
C PRO A 138 18.88 4.50 6.99
N SER A 139 18.81 3.51 6.12
CA SER A 139 17.83 3.46 5.04
C SER A 139 16.46 2.91 5.48
N TYR A 140 16.42 2.07 6.52
CA TYR A 140 15.22 1.31 6.89
C TYR A 140 13.96 2.17 7.14
N PRO A 141 14.00 3.30 7.88
CA PRO A 141 12.81 4.13 8.06
C PRO A 141 12.26 4.68 6.73
N PHE A 142 13.15 5.00 5.81
CA PHE A 142 12.80 5.55 4.50
C PHE A 142 12.27 4.47 3.55
N GLU A 143 12.89 3.28 3.57
CA GLU A 143 12.41 2.10 2.86
C GLU A 143 10.98 1.75 3.28
N PHE A 144 10.76 1.64 4.60
CA PHE A 144 9.44 1.36 5.15
C PHE A 144 8.42 2.40 4.70
N MET A 145 8.76 3.69 4.80
CA MET A 145 7.87 4.78 4.43
C MET A 145 7.53 4.75 2.93
N ALA A 146 8.54 4.58 2.08
CA ALA A 146 8.34 4.46 0.63
C ALA A 146 7.45 3.25 0.29
N ASP A 147 7.74 2.11 0.92
CA ASP A 147 7.03 0.85 0.70
C ASP A 147 5.54 0.95 1.05
N VAL A 148 5.20 1.42 2.25
CA VAL A 148 3.81 1.50 2.71
C VAL A 148 3.05 2.66 2.06
N SER A 149 3.73 3.76 1.71
CA SER A 149 3.11 4.89 1.01
C SER A 149 2.61 4.51 -0.38
N MET A 150 3.30 3.60 -1.08
CA MET A 150 2.85 3.06 -2.36
C MET A 150 1.58 2.19 -2.25
N PHE A 151 1.19 1.78 -1.03
CA PHE A 151 -0.13 1.26 -0.75
C PHE A 151 -1.15 2.36 -0.42
N GLY A 152 -0.75 3.62 -0.41
CA GLY A 152 -1.57 4.77 0.03
C GLY A 152 -1.81 4.77 1.54
N ILE A 153 -0.89 4.21 2.33
CA ILE A 153 -0.93 4.22 3.79
C ILE A 153 -0.30 5.52 4.27
N GLY A 154 -1.01 6.30 5.08
CA GLY A 154 -0.45 7.47 5.75
C GLY A 154 0.56 7.04 6.81
N THR A 155 1.81 7.51 6.69
CA THR A 155 2.89 7.06 7.59
C THR A 155 3.34 8.19 8.50
N GLY A 156 3.25 7.96 9.81
CA GLY A 156 3.86 8.80 10.83
C GLY A 156 5.28 8.33 11.17
N PHE A 157 6.09 9.23 11.70
CA PHE A 157 7.43 8.93 12.17
C PHE A 157 7.79 9.83 13.36
N ASP A 158 8.79 9.42 14.15
CA ASP A 158 9.38 10.24 15.20
C ASP A 158 10.71 10.88 14.75
N LEU A 159 11.27 11.73 15.60
CA LEU A 159 12.55 12.39 15.38
C LEU A 159 13.62 11.89 16.36
N LEU A 160 13.49 10.70 16.93
CA LEU A 160 14.45 10.15 17.89
C LEU A 160 15.84 9.96 17.26
N GLY A 161 15.87 9.62 15.97
CA GLY A 161 17.11 9.52 15.20
C GLY A 161 17.89 10.83 15.06
N ALA A 162 17.24 11.99 15.21
CA ALA A 162 17.92 13.29 15.17
C ALA A 162 18.88 13.50 16.36
N LYS A 163 18.77 12.70 17.42
CA LYS A 163 19.70 12.69 18.56
C LYS A 163 20.95 11.85 18.31
N LYS A 164 20.99 11.07 17.24
CA LYS A 164 22.12 10.22 16.88
C LYS A 164 23.15 11.02 16.10
N GLU A 165 24.41 10.77 16.35
CA GLU A 165 25.52 11.33 15.60
C GLU A 165 25.71 10.55 14.30
N LEU A 166 24.99 10.92 13.26
CA LEU A 166 25.10 10.30 11.94
C LEU A 166 26.16 11.02 11.12
N ILE A 167 27.12 10.26 10.61
CA ILE A 167 28.19 10.76 9.75
C ILE A 167 27.83 10.46 8.30
N VAL A 168 27.44 11.50 7.57
CA VAL A 168 27.25 11.41 6.12
C VAL A 168 28.62 11.38 5.44
N LYS A 169 28.82 10.42 4.56
CA LYS A 169 30.09 10.20 3.81
C LYS A 169 29.89 10.53 2.34
N THR A 170 30.97 10.96 1.68
CA THR A 170 30.99 10.98 0.21
C THR A 170 30.88 9.54 -0.29
N PRO A 171 29.87 9.23 -1.14
CA PRO A 171 29.65 7.86 -1.57
C PRO A 171 30.76 7.38 -2.53
N LYS A 172 31.08 6.10 -2.48
CA LYS A 172 31.86 5.46 -3.53
C LYS A 172 30.97 5.23 -4.74
N ILE A 173 31.43 5.68 -5.92
CA ILE A 173 30.69 5.50 -7.16
C ILE A 173 31.02 4.12 -7.72
N SER A 174 30.01 3.32 -8.04
CA SER A 174 30.15 2.09 -8.82
C SER A 174 30.07 2.39 -10.33
N ASN A 175 30.75 1.58 -11.14
CA ASN A 175 30.62 1.67 -12.61
C ASN A 175 29.37 0.97 -13.14
N GLU A 176 28.49 0.50 -12.27
CA GLU A 176 27.26 -0.20 -12.65
C GLU A 176 26.18 0.77 -13.12
N LEU A 177 25.43 0.34 -14.13
CA LEU A 177 24.14 0.88 -14.48
C LEU A 177 23.08 0.22 -13.59
N HIS A 178 22.36 0.99 -12.76
CA HIS A 178 21.25 0.48 -11.97
C HIS A 178 19.95 0.64 -12.77
N VAL A 179 19.38 -0.47 -13.22
CA VAL A 179 18.09 -0.48 -13.93
C VAL A 179 16.96 -0.65 -12.91
N VAL A 180 16.12 0.36 -12.79
CA VAL A 180 14.97 0.33 -11.85
C VAL A 180 13.84 -0.51 -12.44
N ASP A 181 13.47 -1.58 -11.77
CA ASP A 181 12.33 -2.39 -12.19
C ASP A 181 10.99 -1.67 -11.92
N ASP A 182 10.00 -1.91 -12.79
CA ASP A 182 8.63 -1.37 -12.67
C ASP A 182 7.83 -2.10 -11.58
N THR A 183 8.39 -2.12 -10.38
CA THR A 183 7.83 -2.74 -9.19
C THR A 183 8.01 -1.83 -7.99
N ARG A 184 7.17 -1.99 -6.98
CA ARG A 184 7.32 -1.30 -5.71
C ARG A 184 8.70 -1.56 -5.10
N GLU A 185 9.10 -2.82 -5.10
CA GLU A 185 10.37 -3.29 -4.57
C GLU A 185 11.56 -2.65 -5.29
N GLY A 186 11.49 -2.48 -6.62
CA GLY A 186 12.53 -1.82 -7.41
C GLY A 186 12.67 -0.33 -7.06
N TRP A 187 11.56 0.35 -6.80
CA TRP A 187 11.59 1.75 -6.36
C TRP A 187 12.20 1.90 -4.97
N VAL A 188 11.82 1.03 -4.02
CA VAL A 188 12.38 1.02 -2.66
C VAL A 188 13.89 0.72 -2.71
N GLN A 189 14.30 -0.23 -3.55
CA GLN A 189 15.70 -0.64 -3.67
C GLN A 189 16.62 0.50 -4.10
N ILE A 190 16.22 1.34 -5.07
CA ILE A 190 17.07 2.47 -5.48
C ILE A 190 17.13 3.55 -4.39
N ILE A 191 16.02 3.83 -3.69
CA ILE A 191 15.99 4.75 -2.55
C ILE A 191 16.96 4.25 -1.45
N LYS A 192 16.86 2.97 -1.09
CA LYS A 192 17.77 2.31 -0.17
C LYS A 192 19.22 2.50 -0.57
N ARG A 193 19.56 2.14 -1.80
CA ARG A 193 20.93 2.17 -2.32
C ARG A 193 21.52 3.57 -2.26
N VAL A 194 20.76 4.59 -2.62
CA VAL A 194 21.19 6.00 -2.54
C VAL A 194 21.49 6.39 -1.09
N ILE A 195 20.62 6.05 -0.14
CA ILE A 195 20.83 6.38 1.27
C ILE A 195 22.04 5.62 1.82
N ASP A 196 22.08 4.31 1.66
CA ASP A 196 23.14 3.44 2.19
C ASP A 196 24.52 3.80 1.65
N SER A 197 24.60 4.28 0.40
CA SER A 197 25.87 4.73 -0.20
C SER A 197 26.47 5.91 0.55
N HIS A 198 25.67 6.82 1.09
CA HIS A 198 26.11 7.99 1.88
C HIS A 198 26.44 7.65 3.34
N PHE A 199 26.13 6.43 3.78
CA PHE A 199 26.56 5.91 5.09
C PHE A 199 27.65 4.85 4.95
N GLY A 200 28.14 4.59 3.74
CA GLY A 200 29.24 3.66 3.44
C GLY A 200 28.84 2.19 3.54
N LYS A 201 27.55 1.90 3.43
CA LYS A 201 26.98 0.54 3.43
C LYS A 201 26.77 -0.03 2.04
N ASP A 202 26.73 0.85 1.00
CA ASP A 202 26.62 0.48 -0.40
C ASP A 202 27.45 1.45 -1.27
N THR A 203 27.37 1.29 -2.58
CA THR A 203 27.95 2.17 -3.60
C THR A 203 26.85 2.89 -4.37
N LEU A 204 27.07 4.16 -4.66
CA LEU A 204 26.16 4.94 -5.52
C LEU A 204 26.37 4.51 -6.99
N PRO A 205 25.31 4.10 -7.70
CA PRO A 205 25.46 3.77 -9.13
C PRO A 205 25.83 5.03 -9.92
N LYS A 206 26.73 4.87 -10.90
CA LYS A 206 27.15 5.96 -11.79
C LYS A 206 25.97 6.49 -12.61
N GLU A 207 25.07 5.61 -12.98
CA GLU A 207 23.89 5.91 -13.78
C GLU A 207 22.70 5.10 -13.31
N ILE A 208 21.51 5.71 -13.35
CA ILE A 208 20.24 5.08 -13.00
C ILE A 208 19.33 5.11 -14.22
N ASP A 209 18.94 3.92 -14.68
CA ASP A 209 18.04 3.75 -15.81
C ASP A 209 16.59 3.51 -15.32
N TYR A 210 15.69 4.38 -15.72
CA TYR A 210 14.26 4.32 -15.40
C TYR A 210 13.41 3.82 -16.58
N SER A 211 14.02 3.33 -17.65
CA SER A 211 13.33 2.98 -18.91
C SER A 211 12.31 1.86 -18.77
N LYS A 212 12.48 0.96 -17.79
CA LYS A 212 11.53 -0.12 -17.52
C LYS A 212 10.24 0.36 -16.82
N ILE A 213 10.25 1.54 -16.21
CA ILE A 213 9.08 2.05 -15.49
C ILE A 213 8.01 2.42 -16.53
N ARG A 214 6.80 1.90 -16.31
CA ARG A 214 5.65 2.18 -17.18
C ARG A 214 5.39 3.68 -17.32
N PRO A 215 4.96 4.15 -18.49
CA PRO A 215 4.71 5.57 -18.72
C PRO A 215 3.51 6.07 -17.89
N LYS A 216 3.52 7.39 -17.67
CA LYS A 216 2.40 8.11 -17.04
C LYS A 216 1.08 7.82 -17.77
N GLY A 217 0.01 7.62 -17.03
CA GLY A 217 -1.32 7.35 -17.56
C GLY A 217 -1.63 5.87 -17.77
N THR A 218 -0.66 4.95 -17.60
CA THR A 218 -0.91 3.51 -17.69
C THR A 218 -1.85 3.07 -16.56
N PRO A 219 -2.97 2.35 -16.85
CA PRO A 219 -3.89 1.89 -15.81
C PRO A 219 -3.25 0.96 -14.79
N ILE A 220 -3.52 1.19 -13.50
CA ILE A 220 -3.07 0.33 -12.41
C ILE A 220 -4.21 -0.63 -12.04
N ARG A 221 -4.12 -1.88 -12.53
CA ARG A 221 -5.19 -2.88 -12.37
C ARG A 221 -5.43 -3.31 -10.92
N THR A 222 -4.44 -3.25 -10.05
CA THR A 222 -4.54 -3.75 -8.66
C THR A 222 -5.25 -2.78 -7.72
N PHE A 223 -4.83 -1.52 -7.70
CA PHE A 223 -5.37 -0.47 -6.83
C PHE A 223 -6.39 0.45 -7.53
N GLY A 224 -6.45 0.40 -8.86
CA GLY A 224 -7.15 1.40 -9.66
C GLY A 224 -6.30 2.66 -9.86
N GLY A 225 -6.83 3.62 -10.65
CA GLY A 225 -6.08 4.82 -11.02
C GLY A 225 -5.06 4.57 -12.13
N VAL A 226 -4.16 5.52 -12.32
CA VAL A 226 -3.15 5.51 -13.38
C VAL A 226 -1.73 5.67 -12.82
N ALA A 227 -0.75 5.11 -13.52
CA ALA A 227 0.64 5.21 -13.14
C ALA A 227 1.15 6.66 -13.30
N PRO A 228 1.96 7.19 -12.36
CA PRO A 228 2.53 8.53 -12.46
C PRO A 228 3.72 8.60 -13.44
N GLY A 229 4.23 7.46 -13.91
CA GLY A 229 5.47 7.37 -14.67
C GLY A 229 6.73 7.46 -13.80
N PRO A 230 7.93 7.57 -14.41
CA PRO A 230 9.19 7.59 -13.68
C PRO A 230 9.52 8.93 -12.99
N ASP A 231 8.86 10.03 -13.37
CA ASP A 231 9.25 11.38 -12.94
C ASP A 231 9.20 11.63 -11.43
N PRO A 232 8.20 11.12 -10.66
CA PRO A 232 8.20 11.27 -9.21
C PRO A 232 9.41 10.60 -8.54
N LEU A 233 9.82 9.42 -9.02
CA LEU A 233 10.99 8.73 -8.48
C LEU A 233 12.27 9.47 -8.84
N LYS A 234 12.42 9.95 -10.09
CA LYS A 234 13.55 10.78 -10.50
C LYS A 234 13.70 12.02 -9.63
N LEU A 235 12.56 12.70 -9.36
CA LEU A 235 12.56 13.86 -8.49
C LEU A 235 12.97 13.48 -7.07
N CYS A 236 12.43 12.42 -6.52
CA CYS A 236 12.78 11.92 -5.20
C CYS A 236 14.29 11.64 -5.07
N ILE A 237 14.88 10.93 -6.03
CA ILE A 237 16.33 10.63 -6.03
C ILE A 237 17.16 11.91 -6.16
N LYS A 238 16.75 12.85 -7.03
CA LYS A 238 17.39 14.14 -7.16
C LYS A 238 17.40 14.93 -5.86
N GLU A 239 16.26 15.01 -5.18
CA GLU A 239 16.15 15.71 -3.90
C GLU A 239 16.99 15.04 -2.80
N LEU A 240 17.01 13.70 -2.74
CA LEU A 240 17.88 12.95 -1.85
C LEU A 240 19.35 13.32 -2.04
N LEU A 241 19.82 13.29 -3.28
CA LEU A 241 21.21 13.62 -3.62
C LEU A 241 21.53 15.09 -3.29
N SER A 242 20.61 16.02 -3.56
CA SER A 242 20.77 17.44 -3.20
C SER A 242 20.93 17.65 -1.69
N ILE A 243 20.15 16.91 -0.89
CA ILE A 243 20.23 16.92 0.57
C ILE A 243 21.61 16.41 1.05
N PHE A 244 22.04 15.27 0.52
CA PHE A 244 23.31 14.66 0.92
C PHE A 244 24.53 15.48 0.45
N ASN A 245 24.45 16.18 -0.68
CA ASN A 245 25.50 17.06 -1.20
C ASN A 245 25.59 18.41 -0.46
N GLY A 246 24.71 18.70 0.49
CA GLY A 246 24.71 19.92 1.25
C GLY A 246 24.31 21.17 0.45
N GLU A 247 23.65 21.00 -0.68
CA GLU A 247 23.13 22.09 -1.52
C GLU A 247 22.00 22.86 -0.81
N ARG A 248 21.46 22.31 0.27
CA ARG A 248 20.54 22.95 1.22
C ARG A 248 21.25 23.19 2.55
N ASP A 249 21.22 24.42 3.00
CA ASP A 249 21.93 25.01 4.14
C ASP A 249 21.96 24.10 5.41
N LEU A 250 23.18 23.79 5.87
CA LEU A 250 23.47 22.80 6.92
C LEU A 250 23.09 23.25 8.35
N GLU A 251 22.71 24.48 8.59
CA GLU A 251 22.08 24.87 9.86
C GLU A 251 20.77 24.10 10.10
N LYS A 252 20.26 23.47 9.07
CA LYS A 252 19.04 22.67 9.05
C LYS A 252 19.26 21.16 9.20
N LYS A 253 20.37 20.66 9.73
CA LYS A 253 20.53 19.22 9.98
C LYS A 253 19.36 18.57 10.76
N ARG A 254 18.70 19.35 11.63
CA ARG A 254 17.42 18.95 12.26
C ARG A 254 16.22 18.97 11.31
N PHE A 255 16.26 19.80 10.29
CA PHE A 255 15.21 19.92 9.27
C PHE A 255 15.34 18.89 8.15
N LEU A 256 16.53 18.33 7.93
CA LEU A 256 16.80 17.34 6.89
C LEU A 256 15.81 16.16 6.95
N TYR A 257 15.56 15.64 8.14
CA TYR A 257 14.63 14.54 8.32
C TYR A 257 13.18 14.96 8.04
N THR A 258 12.75 16.11 8.52
CA THR A 258 11.36 16.58 8.35
C THR A 258 11.10 16.97 6.89
N GLU A 259 12.03 17.65 6.23
CA GLU A 259 11.94 18.04 4.82
C GLU A 259 12.03 16.80 3.91
N PHE A 260 12.95 15.88 4.18
CA PHE A 260 13.09 14.63 3.44
C PHE A 260 11.82 13.78 3.52
N PHE A 261 11.28 13.58 4.71
CA PHE A 261 10.02 12.86 4.89
C PHE A 261 8.84 13.61 4.24
N ARG A 262 8.83 14.94 4.29
CA ARG A 262 7.81 15.75 3.64
C ARG A 262 7.88 15.62 2.13
N GLU A 263 9.04 15.74 1.51
CA GLU A 263 9.21 15.64 0.07
C GLU A 263 8.99 14.21 -0.45
N LEU A 264 9.44 13.20 0.30
CA LEU A 264 9.13 11.80 0.00
C LEU A 264 7.62 11.53 0.10
N TYR A 265 6.96 12.06 1.13
CA TYR A 265 5.51 11.95 1.32
C TYR A 265 4.76 12.68 0.20
N ILE A 266 5.17 13.89 -0.16
CA ILE A 266 4.59 14.66 -1.26
C ILE A 266 4.84 13.97 -2.60
N GLY A 267 6.05 13.49 -2.85
CA GLY A 267 6.41 12.82 -4.11
C GLY A 267 5.76 11.45 -4.29
N LEU A 268 5.66 10.65 -3.22
CA LEU A 268 5.15 9.28 -3.30
C LEU A 268 3.65 9.14 -3.00
N VAL A 269 3.07 10.05 -2.21
CA VAL A 269 1.68 9.95 -1.77
C VAL A 269 0.79 11.01 -2.41
N TYR A 270 1.25 12.26 -2.52
CA TYR A 270 0.41 13.37 -2.99
C TYR A 270 0.32 13.46 -4.51
N TYR A 271 1.39 13.14 -5.24
CA TYR A 271 1.36 13.20 -6.71
C TYR A 271 0.38 12.22 -7.35
N PRO A 272 0.20 10.97 -6.86
CA PRO A 272 -0.86 10.11 -7.37
C PRO A 272 -2.29 10.60 -7.06
N TYR A 273 -2.47 11.37 -5.98
CA TYR A 273 -3.79 11.92 -5.60
C TYR A 273 -4.14 13.26 -6.27
N LEU A 274 -3.15 14.05 -6.70
CA LEU A 274 -3.38 15.32 -7.41
C LEU A 274 -3.59 15.16 -8.91
N LEU A 275 -3.42 13.95 -9.45
CA LEU A 275 -3.57 13.65 -10.89
C LEU A 275 -4.85 12.85 -11.20
N ASN A 276 -5.77 12.72 -10.22
CA ASN A 276 -7.12 12.13 -10.43
C ASN A 276 -8.20 13.23 -10.39
#